data_d969013795f8038e43496c94d6d648fe
#
_entry.id   d969013795f8038e43496c94d6d648fe
#
_cell.length_a   1.000
_cell.length_b   1.000
_cell.length_c   1.000
_cell.angle_alpha   90.00
_cell.angle_beta   90.00
_cell.angle_gamma   90.00
#
_symmetry.space_group_name_H-M   'P 1'
#
loop_
_entity.id
_entity.type
_entity.pdbx_description
1 polymer ?
#
loop_
_entity_poly.entity_id
_entity_poly.type
_entity_poly.pdbx_seq_one_letter_code
_entity_poly.pdbx_strand_id
1 'polypeptide(L)'
;MNIYLVVILAILIGNYILDLIIELLNIRSIKKELPGEFEGFYDSAKYKKSQSYLKENTYFKLIQAAFITAVILFLILSGGFNFVDKIARGFNLGIIPTGLIFSGILFFFFQIIGIPFSIYHTFVIEEKYGFNRTSPKTFILDVLKSWLLSIIIGAILVSLILWFFIKSGNLAWVFCWLGVTILEFFLIFIAPIVIMPLFNKFIPLEEGELKQSIQTYAQSQNFKLKGLFKM
;
A
#
# COMPACT_ATOMS: atom_id res chain seq x y z
N MET A 1 20.54 -22.95 -15.83
CA MET A 1 19.63 -22.01 -15.13
C MET A 1 20.32 -20.64 -15.13
N ASN A 2 19.61 -19.57 -15.52
CA ASN A 2 20.21 -18.24 -15.58
C ASN A 2 20.53 -17.74 -14.19
N ILE A 3 21.76 -17.25 -13.94
CA ILE A 3 22.21 -16.77 -12.61
C ILE A 3 21.28 -15.66 -12.08
N TYR A 4 20.79 -14.78 -12.94
CA TYR A 4 19.86 -13.73 -12.56
C TYR A 4 18.55 -14.28 -12.01
N LEU A 5 18.04 -15.37 -12.61
CA LEU A 5 16.84 -16.05 -12.11
C LEU A 5 17.06 -16.59 -10.71
N VAL A 6 18.22 -17.23 -10.47
CA VAL A 6 18.57 -17.76 -9.12
C VAL A 6 18.60 -16.64 -8.10
N VAL A 7 19.26 -15.52 -8.43
CA VAL A 7 19.36 -14.36 -7.54
C VAL A 7 17.98 -13.77 -7.23
N ILE A 8 17.13 -13.60 -8.26
CA ILE A 8 15.76 -13.08 -8.07
C ILE A 8 14.94 -14.00 -7.16
N LEU A 9 14.98 -15.32 -7.41
CA LEU A 9 14.25 -16.29 -6.57
C LEU A 9 14.80 -16.32 -5.14
N ALA A 10 16.12 -16.25 -4.96
CA ALA A 10 16.75 -16.23 -3.64
C ALA A 10 16.36 -14.98 -2.84
N ILE A 11 16.35 -13.81 -3.48
CA ILE A 11 15.92 -12.56 -2.85
C ILE A 11 14.42 -12.62 -2.48
N LEU A 12 13.57 -13.07 -3.40
CA LEU A 12 12.13 -13.12 -3.19
C LEU A 12 11.75 -14.10 -2.06
N ILE A 13 12.33 -15.31 -2.06
CA ILE A 13 12.09 -16.31 -1.02
C ILE A 13 12.74 -15.87 0.29
N GLY A 14 13.94 -15.32 0.24
CA GLY A 14 14.66 -14.81 1.42
C GLY A 14 13.90 -13.71 2.14
N ASN A 15 13.38 -12.72 1.41
CA ASN A 15 12.54 -11.66 1.97
C ASN A 15 11.26 -12.23 2.60
N TYR A 16 10.56 -13.15 1.90
CA TYR A 16 9.37 -13.78 2.46
C TYR A 16 9.66 -14.53 3.77
N ILE A 17 10.75 -15.32 3.81
CA ILE A 17 11.14 -16.07 5.03
C ILE A 17 11.48 -15.09 6.16
N LEU A 18 12.20 -14.02 5.86
CA LEU A 18 12.59 -13.02 6.84
C LEU A 18 11.36 -12.33 7.44
N ASP A 19 10.44 -11.87 6.60
CA ASP A 19 9.17 -11.27 7.04
C ASP A 19 8.34 -12.26 7.87
N LEU A 20 8.28 -13.53 7.43
CA LEU A 20 7.58 -14.59 8.16
C LEU A 20 8.17 -14.78 9.58
N ILE A 21 9.50 -14.82 9.69
CA ILE A 21 10.19 -14.98 10.99
C ILE A 21 9.91 -13.79 11.88
N ILE A 22 10.05 -12.56 11.36
CA ILE A 22 9.81 -11.32 12.11
C ILE A 22 8.37 -11.29 12.64
N GLU A 23 7.38 -11.56 11.78
CA GLU A 23 5.98 -11.50 12.17
C GLU A 23 5.60 -12.61 13.16
N LEU A 24 6.17 -13.81 13.03
CA LEU A 24 5.97 -14.87 14.02
C LEU A 24 6.60 -14.52 15.37
N LEU A 25 7.75 -13.86 15.39
CA LEU A 25 8.36 -13.36 16.63
C LEU A 25 7.51 -12.26 17.25
N ASN A 26 6.99 -11.33 16.45
CA ASN A 26 6.07 -10.29 16.90
C ASN A 26 4.80 -10.90 17.54
N ILE A 27 4.18 -11.90 16.89
CA ILE A 27 3.01 -12.60 17.44
C ILE A 27 3.34 -13.28 18.79
N ARG A 28 4.52 -13.86 18.92
CA ARG A 28 4.95 -14.49 20.18
C ARG A 28 5.17 -13.49 21.30
N SER A 29 5.57 -12.26 20.97
CA SER A 29 5.77 -11.19 21.96
C SER A 29 4.48 -10.52 22.43
N ILE A 30 3.34 -10.80 21.80
CA ILE A 30 2.05 -10.24 22.15
C ILE A 30 1.65 -10.71 23.55
N LYS A 31 1.59 -9.79 24.51
CA LYS A 31 1.08 -10.01 25.85
C LYS A 31 -0.41 -9.67 25.89
N LYS A 32 -1.22 -10.63 26.34
CA LYS A 32 -2.68 -10.44 26.45
C LYS A 32 -3.08 -9.59 27.66
N GLU A 33 -2.20 -9.51 28.66
CA GLU A 33 -2.43 -8.77 29.90
C GLU A 33 -1.82 -7.38 29.77
N LEU A 34 -2.55 -6.40 30.29
CA LEU A 34 -2.08 -5.02 30.35
C LEU A 34 -0.86 -4.96 31.28
N PRO A 35 0.29 -4.40 30.83
CA PRO A 35 1.41 -4.19 31.75
C PRO A 35 0.98 -3.31 32.95
N GLY A 36 1.43 -3.67 34.15
CA GLY A 36 1.02 -2.99 35.39
C GLY A 36 1.27 -1.49 35.41
N GLU A 37 2.27 -1.00 34.68
CA GLU A 37 2.58 0.42 34.50
C GLU A 37 1.44 1.23 33.84
N PHE A 38 0.53 0.57 33.16
CA PHE A 38 -0.61 1.19 32.45
C PHE A 38 -1.95 0.91 33.11
N GLU A 39 -1.97 0.21 34.26
CA GLU A 39 -3.17 0.01 35.05
C GLU A 39 -3.72 1.35 35.53
N GLY A 40 -5.04 1.54 35.37
CA GLY A 40 -5.70 2.82 35.68
C GLY A 40 -5.71 3.85 34.55
N PHE A 41 -4.83 3.71 33.54
CA PHE A 41 -4.81 4.59 32.35
C PHE A 41 -5.49 3.94 31.12
N TYR A 42 -5.40 2.62 31.01
CA TYR A 42 -5.98 1.87 29.90
C TYR A 42 -7.00 0.84 30.40
N ASP A 43 -8.07 0.68 29.62
CA ASP A 43 -9.06 -0.37 29.84
C ASP A 43 -8.48 -1.73 29.41
N SER A 44 -8.36 -2.66 30.37
CA SER A 44 -7.81 -4.00 30.14
C SER A 44 -8.60 -4.80 29.08
N ALA A 45 -9.94 -4.61 28.97
CA ALA A 45 -10.76 -5.27 27.97
C ALA A 45 -10.47 -4.73 26.56
N LYS A 46 -10.32 -3.41 26.41
CA LYS A 46 -9.94 -2.77 25.15
C LYS A 46 -8.53 -3.17 24.74
N TYR A 47 -7.60 -3.24 25.69
CA TYR A 47 -6.24 -3.70 25.41
C TYR A 47 -6.24 -5.13 24.89
N LYS A 48 -6.91 -6.07 25.56
CA LYS A 48 -7.03 -7.46 25.13
C LYS A 48 -7.66 -7.60 23.74
N LYS A 49 -8.68 -6.78 23.43
CA LYS A 49 -9.31 -6.73 22.12
C LYS A 49 -8.32 -6.27 21.05
N SER A 50 -7.53 -5.22 21.34
CA SER A 50 -6.49 -4.71 20.45
C SER A 50 -5.40 -5.74 20.16
N GLN A 51 -4.92 -6.46 21.18
CA GLN A 51 -3.94 -7.52 20.99
C GLN A 51 -4.49 -8.69 20.16
N SER A 52 -5.78 -9.03 20.34
CA SER A 52 -6.45 -10.06 19.55
C SER A 52 -6.60 -9.65 18.10
N TYR A 53 -6.96 -8.38 17.83
CA TYR A 53 -7.00 -7.81 16.49
C TYR A 53 -5.62 -7.83 15.82
N LEU A 54 -4.58 -7.35 16.52
CA LEU A 54 -3.22 -7.38 15.98
C LEU A 54 -2.79 -8.79 15.57
N LYS A 55 -3.04 -9.78 16.43
CA LYS A 55 -2.71 -11.17 16.15
C LYS A 55 -3.45 -11.72 14.92
N GLU A 56 -4.77 -11.52 14.84
CA GLU A 56 -5.60 -12.00 13.72
C GLU A 56 -5.21 -11.32 12.42
N ASN A 57 -5.00 -10.01 12.45
CA ASN A 57 -4.58 -9.22 11.30
C ASN A 57 -3.19 -9.65 10.80
N THR A 58 -2.26 -9.92 11.69
CA THR A 58 -0.91 -10.42 11.32
C THR A 58 -0.98 -11.80 10.66
N TYR A 59 -1.75 -12.74 11.22
CA TYR A 59 -1.93 -14.04 10.57
C TYR A 59 -2.56 -13.93 9.18
N PHE A 60 -3.56 -13.06 9.04
CA PHE A 60 -4.19 -12.84 7.75
C PHE A 60 -3.20 -12.27 6.73
N LYS A 61 -2.38 -11.28 7.13
CA LYS A 61 -1.32 -10.71 6.28
C LYS A 61 -0.29 -11.77 5.87
N LEU A 62 0.10 -12.66 6.78
CA LEU A 62 1.02 -13.76 6.46
C LEU A 62 0.43 -14.73 5.42
N ILE A 63 -0.85 -15.08 5.54
CA ILE A 63 -1.55 -15.92 4.54
C ILE A 63 -1.60 -15.23 3.18
N GLN A 64 -1.96 -13.94 3.16
CA GLN A 64 -1.98 -13.14 1.94
C GLN A 64 -0.58 -13.06 1.31
N ALA A 65 0.45 -12.78 2.09
CA ALA A 65 1.84 -12.70 1.62
C ALA A 65 2.32 -14.05 1.04
N ALA A 66 2.01 -15.18 1.72
CA ALA A 66 2.30 -16.50 1.22
C ALA A 66 1.65 -16.77 -0.14
N PHE A 67 0.37 -16.45 -0.26
CA PHE A 67 -0.38 -16.62 -1.50
C PHE A 67 0.19 -15.78 -2.65
N ILE A 68 0.42 -14.50 -2.42
CA ILE A 68 0.99 -13.59 -3.44
C ILE A 68 2.40 -14.03 -3.84
N THR A 69 3.24 -14.42 -2.88
CA THR A 69 4.59 -14.96 -3.17
C THR A 69 4.51 -16.22 -4.03
N ALA A 70 3.59 -17.15 -3.71
CA ALA A 70 3.39 -18.35 -4.51
C ALA A 70 2.93 -18.02 -5.93
N VAL A 71 2.03 -17.06 -6.12
CA VAL A 71 1.59 -16.59 -7.44
C VAL A 71 2.75 -15.98 -8.23
N ILE A 72 3.57 -15.14 -7.60
CA ILE A 72 4.75 -14.55 -8.25
C ILE A 72 5.75 -15.65 -8.67
N LEU A 73 6.05 -16.58 -7.78
CA LEU A 73 6.91 -17.73 -8.09
C LEU A 73 6.36 -18.55 -9.27
N PHE A 74 5.06 -18.83 -9.25
CA PHE A 74 4.40 -19.53 -10.35
C PHE A 74 4.54 -18.76 -11.67
N LEU A 75 4.29 -17.45 -11.71
CA LEU A 75 4.46 -16.63 -12.91
C LEU A 75 5.91 -16.63 -13.42
N ILE A 76 6.89 -16.58 -12.51
CA ILE A 76 8.31 -16.63 -12.87
C ILE A 76 8.66 -17.99 -13.49
N LEU A 77 8.29 -19.09 -12.81
CA LEU A 77 8.71 -20.44 -13.19
C LEU A 77 7.95 -20.97 -14.41
N SER A 78 6.67 -20.62 -14.58
CA SER A 78 5.85 -21.02 -15.73
C SER A 78 6.07 -20.17 -16.98
N GLY A 79 6.87 -19.08 -16.89
CA GLY A 79 7.03 -18.13 -17.99
C GLY A 79 5.85 -17.18 -18.18
N GLY A 80 5.04 -16.98 -17.13
CA GLY A 80 3.86 -16.09 -17.16
C GLY A 80 4.19 -14.65 -17.54
N PHE A 81 5.32 -14.12 -17.09
CA PHE A 81 5.79 -12.79 -17.50
C PHE A 81 6.09 -12.73 -19.02
N ASN A 82 6.70 -13.79 -19.58
CA ASN A 82 6.94 -13.87 -21.01
C ASN A 82 5.63 -13.99 -21.82
N PHE A 83 4.64 -14.68 -21.28
CA PHE A 83 3.31 -14.75 -21.87
C PHE A 83 2.66 -13.36 -21.95
N VAL A 84 2.68 -12.58 -20.87
CA VAL A 84 2.17 -11.20 -20.82
C VAL A 84 2.96 -10.30 -21.79
N ASP A 85 4.30 -10.44 -21.86
CA ASP A 85 5.14 -9.68 -22.80
C ASP A 85 4.75 -9.96 -24.25
N LYS A 86 4.50 -11.23 -24.61
CA LYS A 86 4.03 -11.60 -25.96
C LYS A 86 2.69 -10.96 -26.29
N ILE A 87 1.74 -10.92 -25.35
CA ILE A 87 0.46 -10.22 -25.52
C ILE A 87 0.70 -8.74 -25.78
N ALA A 88 1.48 -8.07 -24.95
CA ALA A 88 1.75 -6.64 -25.06
C ALA A 88 2.44 -6.29 -26.41
N ARG A 89 3.40 -7.09 -26.83
CA ARG A 89 4.08 -6.92 -28.15
C ARG A 89 3.18 -7.25 -29.34
N GLY A 90 2.19 -8.10 -29.17
CA GLY A 90 1.23 -8.44 -30.22
C GLY A 90 0.42 -7.25 -30.75
N PHE A 91 0.34 -6.16 -29.99
CA PHE A 91 -0.27 -4.90 -30.45
C PHE A 91 0.62 -4.11 -31.44
N ASN A 92 1.88 -4.50 -31.64
CA ASN A 92 2.84 -3.85 -32.55
C ASN A 92 3.01 -2.34 -32.34
N LEU A 93 2.96 -1.89 -31.10
CA LEU A 93 3.14 -0.51 -30.70
C LEU A 93 4.61 -0.20 -30.36
N GLY A 94 4.95 1.08 -30.22
CA GLY A 94 6.28 1.48 -29.76
C GLY A 94 6.60 1.01 -28.33
N ILE A 95 7.87 1.19 -27.90
CA ILE A 95 8.38 0.64 -26.63
C ILE A 95 7.55 1.12 -25.42
N ILE A 96 7.22 2.41 -25.36
CA ILE A 96 6.48 2.98 -24.22
C ILE A 96 5.06 2.42 -24.14
N PRO A 97 4.22 2.44 -25.20
CA PRO A 97 2.89 1.82 -25.14
C PRO A 97 2.93 0.32 -24.82
N THR A 98 3.90 -0.42 -25.38
CA THR A 98 4.07 -1.85 -25.06
C THR A 98 4.36 -2.06 -23.58
N GLY A 99 5.25 -1.26 -23.00
CA GLY A 99 5.55 -1.30 -21.57
C GLY A 99 4.35 -0.92 -20.70
N LEU A 100 3.53 0.04 -21.11
CA LEU A 100 2.29 0.42 -20.42
C LEU A 100 1.26 -0.73 -20.44
N ILE A 101 1.07 -1.39 -21.58
CA ILE A 101 0.17 -2.55 -21.69
C ILE A 101 0.67 -3.70 -20.81
N PHE A 102 1.96 -4.02 -20.88
CA PHE A 102 2.57 -5.06 -20.05
C PHE A 102 2.35 -4.79 -18.54
N SER A 103 2.71 -3.58 -18.10
CA SER A 103 2.55 -3.17 -16.69
C SER A 103 1.08 -3.12 -16.28
N GLY A 104 0.20 -2.65 -17.16
CA GLY A 104 -1.24 -2.58 -16.93
C GLY A 104 -1.87 -3.97 -16.76
N ILE A 105 -1.52 -4.95 -17.59
CA ILE A 105 -2.02 -6.33 -17.44
C ILE A 105 -1.59 -6.91 -16.11
N LEU A 106 -0.32 -6.78 -15.72
CA LEU A 106 0.18 -7.27 -14.44
C LEU A 106 -0.47 -6.55 -13.27
N PHE A 107 -0.63 -5.22 -13.35
CA PHE A 107 -1.31 -4.43 -12.33
C PHE A 107 -2.73 -4.94 -12.09
N PHE A 108 -3.55 -5.05 -13.13
CA PHE A 108 -4.93 -5.52 -12.99
C PHE A 108 -5.01 -6.97 -12.53
N PHE A 109 -4.10 -7.84 -12.98
CA PHE A 109 -4.02 -9.21 -12.52
C PHE A 109 -3.83 -9.28 -10.99
N PHE A 110 -2.87 -8.54 -10.43
CA PHE A 110 -2.64 -8.52 -8.98
C PHE A 110 -3.75 -7.81 -8.21
N GLN A 111 -4.35 -6.75 -8.78
CA GLN A 111 -5.48 -6.08 -8.16
C GLN A 111 -6.70 -7.02 -8.03
N ILE A 112 -7.02 -7.76 -9.08
CA ILE A 112 -8.16 -8.71 -9.07
C ILE A 112 -7.90 -9.81 -8.04
N ILE A 113 -6.70 -10.36 -7.99
CA ILE A 113 -6.29 -11.35 -6.98
C ILE A 113 -6.38 -10.79 -5.55
N GLY A 114 -6.08 -9.51 -5.38
CA GLY A 114 -6.13 -8.82 -4.09
C GLY A 114 -7.54 -8.54 -3.57
N ILE A 115 -8.55 -8.42 -4.46
CA ILE A 115 -9.93 -8.06 -4.06
C ILE A 115 -10.51 -9.01 -3.00
N PRO A 116 -10.46 -10.35 -3.11
CA PRO A 116 -10.99 -11.24 -2.09
C PRO A 116 -10.36 -11.02 -0.71
N PHE A 117 -9.06 -10.77 -0.66
CA PHE A 117 -8.36 -10.47 0.59
C PHE A 117 -8.82 -9.13 1.17
N SER A 118 -8.96 -8.11 0.34
CA SER A 118 -9.45 -6.79 0.79
C SER A 118 -10.88 -6.85 1.31
N ILE A 119 -11.77 -7.61 0.64
CA ILE A 119 -13.15 -7.83 1.09
C ILE A 119 -13.15 -8.54 2.45
N TYR A 120 -12.41 -9.63 2.59
CA TYR A 120 -12.33 -10.38 3.85
C TYR A 120 -11.77 -9.52 4.98
N HIS A 121 -10.70 -8.78 4.72
CA HIS A 121 -10.11 -7.87 5.70
C HIS A 121 -11.13 -6.84 6.18
N THR A 122 -11.78 -6.12 5.26
CA THR A 122 -12.70 -5.02 5.58
C THR A 122 -13.99 -5.53 6.24
N PHE A 123 -14.63 -6.52 5.65
CA PHE A 123 -15.99 -6.93 6.08
C PHE A 123 -16.02 -8.09 7.07
N VAL A 124 -14.89 -8.75 7.33
CA VAL A 124 -14.82 -9.81 8.34
C VAL A 124 -13.92 -9.36 9.50
N ILE A 125 -12.66 -9.03 9.24
CA ILE A 125 -11.72 -8.70 10.31
C ILE A 125 -12.05 -7.34 10.92
N GLU A 126 -12.08 -6.26 10.13
CA GLU A 126 -12.36 -4.90 10.61
C GLU A 126 -13.75 -4.79 11.23
N GLU A 127 -14.77 -5.47 10.64
CA GLU A 127 -16.12 -5.52 11.18
C GLU A 127 -16.17 -6.19 12.56
N LYS A 128 -15.55 -7.35 12.72
CA LYS A 128 -15.44 -8.09 13.98
C LYS A 128 -14.90 -7.25 15.13
N TYR A 129 -13.95 -6.38 14.83
CA TYR A 129 -13.32 -5.52 15.84
C TYR A 129 -13.97 -4.14 15.95
N GLY A 130 -14.96 -3.82 15.12
CA GLY A 130 -15.71 -2.56 15.13
C GLY A 130 -14.94 -1.39 14.52
N PHE A 131 -13.96 -1.67 13.64
CA PHE A 131 -13.19 -0.67 12.91
C PHE A 131 -13.78 -0.36 11.55
N ASN A 132 -14.58 -1.28 10.96
CA ASN A 132 -15.19 -1.04 9.67
C ASN A 132 -16.25 0.07 9.74
N ARG A 133 -16.09 1.06 8.87
CA ARG A 133 -17.05 2.15 8.61
C ARG A 133 -17.48 2.18 7.16
N THR A 134 -17.01 1.22 6.36
CA THR A 134 -17.16 1.19 4.92
C THR A 134 -18.36 0.34 4.52
N SER A 135 -19.30 0.92 3.76
CA SER A 135 -20.35 0.16 3.13
C SER A 135 -19.84 -0.57 1.87
N PRO A 136 -20.48 -1.68 1.42
CA PRO A 136 -20.10 -2.35 0.17
C PRO A 136 -20.07 -1.41 -1.04
N LYS A 137 -21.01 -0.45 -1.11
CA LYS A 137 -21.04 0.57 -2.18
C LYS A 137 -19.82 1.48 -2.12
N THR A 138 -19.48 1.96 -0.93
CA THR A 138 -18.27 2.81 -0.72
C THR A 138 -17.02 2.03 -1.09
N PHE A 139 -16.90 0.78 -0.65
CA PHE A 139 -15.76 -0.09 -0.99
C PHE A 139 -15.56 -0.21 -2.50
N ILE A 140 -16.60 -0.51 -3.27
CA ILE A 140 -16.52 -0.63 -4.73
C ILE A 140 -16.10 0.71 -5.37
N LEU A 141 -16.71 1.82 -4.93
CA LEU A 141 -16.36 3.13 -5.46
C LEU A 141 -14.90 3.50 -5.15
N ASP A 142 -14.41 3.17 -3.97
CA ASP A 142 -13.04 3.47 -3.58
C ASP A 142 -12.02 2.58 -4.32
N VAL A 143 -12.37 1.32 -4.59
CA VAL A 143 -11.57 0.46 -5.49
C VAL A 143 -11.49 1.06 -6.89
N LEU A 144 -12.61 1.51 -7.47
CA LEU A 144 -12.63 2.11 -8.80
C LEU A 144 -11.84 3.42 -8.86
N LYS A 145 -11.99 4.30 -7.86
CA LYS A 145 -11.19 5.54 -7.75
C LYS A 145 -9.70 5.23 -7.61
N SER A 146 -9.34 4.24 -6.78
CA SER A 146 -7.95 3.82 -6.59
C SER A 146 -7.36 3.28 -7.89
N TRP A 147 -8.11 2.50 -8.66
CA TRP A 147 -7.67 2.01 -9.96
C TRP A 147 -7.45 3.15 -10.95
N LEU A 148 -8.41 4.08 -11.07
CA LEU A 148 -8.27 5.23 -11.95
C LEU A 148 -7.04 6.06 -11.59
N LEU A 149 -6.84 6.35 -10.31
CA LEU A 149 -5.69 7.11 -9.82
C LEU A 149 -4.38 6.37 -10.08
N SER A 150 -4.35 5.05 -9.85
CA SER A 150 -3.18 4.21 -10.11
C SER A 150 -2.83 4.12 -11.60
N ILE A 151 -3.83 4.08 -12.49
CA ILE A 151 -3.61 4.13 -13.94
C ILE A 151 -2.95 5.45 -14.32
N ILE A 152 -3.47 6.58 -13.85
CA ILE A 152 -2.93 7.91 -14.19
C ILE A 152 -1.48 8.04 -13.69
N ILE A 153 -1.25 7.78 -12.41
CA ILE A 153 0.08 7.92 -11.79
C ILE A 153 1.04 6.87 -12.37
N GLY A 154 0.60 5.62 -12.48
CA GLY A 154 1.39 4.51 -13.01
C GLY A 154 1.77 4.70 -14.47
N ALA A 155 0.86 5.22 -15.30
CA ALA A 155 1.16 5.52 -16.70
C ALA A 155 2.24 6.61 -16.82
N ILE A 156 2.16 7.67 -16.03
CA ILE A 156 3.19 8.71 -15.98
C ILE A 156 4.52 8.12 -15.55
N LEU A 157 4.54 7.37 -14.44
CA LEU A 157 5.75 6.78 -13.86
C LEU A 157 6.42 5.82 -14.85
N VAL A 158 5.68 4.85 -15.39
CA VAL A 158 6.22 3.84 -16.33
C VAL A 158 6.71 4.51 -17.62
N SER A 159 5.95 5.48 -18.15
CA SER A 159 6.37 6.22 -19.35
C SER A 159 7.66 7.00 -19.12
N LEU A 160 7.80 7.65 -17.99
CA LEU A 160 8.97 8.42 -17.61
C LEU A 160 10.21 7.53 -17.47
N ILE A 161 10.08 6.39 -16.79
CA ILE A 161 11.15 5.41 -16.64
C ILE A 161 11.60 4.90 -18.03
N LEU A 162 10.67 4.41 -18.84
CA LEU A 162 10.98 3.88 -20.16
C LEU A 162 11.60 4.95 -21.07
N TRP A 163 11.09 6.18 -21.02
CA TRP A 163 11.64 7.29 -21.78
C TRP A 163 13.10 7.60 -21.44
N PHE A 164 13.44 7.64 -20.14
CA PHE A 164 14.82 7.82 -19.72
C PHE A 164 15.73 6.68 -20.19
N PHE A 165 15.28 5.43 -20.07
CA PHE A 165 16.07 4.28 -20.55
C PHE A 165 16.28 4.30 -22.06
N ILE A 166 15.35 4.83 -22.85
CA ILE A 166 15.48 4.97 -24.29
C ILE A 166 16.44 6.11 -24.67
N LYS A 167 16.41 7.23 -23.92
CA LYS A 167 17.09 8.48 -24.34
C LYS A 167 18.42 8.75 -23.65
N SER A 168 18.67 8.24 -22.46
CA SER A 168 19.77 8.71 -21.61
C SER A 168 20.97 7.75 -21.56
N GLY A 169 20.95 6.64 -22.30
CA GLY A 169 22.07 5.69 -22.37
C GLY A 169 22.53 5.22 -20.99
N ASN A 170 23.84 5.27 -20.73
CA ASN A 170 24.43 4.76 -19.47
C ASN A 170 24.02 5.55 -18.22
N LEU A 171 23.52 6.77 -18.36
CA LEU A 171 23.04 7.61 -17.25
C LEU A 171 21.53 7.47 -17.00
N ALA A 172 20.85 6.59 -17.73
CA ALA A 172 19.39 6.39 -17.61
C ALA A 172 18.94 6.15 -16.18
N TRP A 173 19.69 5.36 -15.41
CA TRP A 173 19.36 5.04 -14.03
C TRP A 173 19.41 6.28 -13.10
N VAL A 174 20.34 7.22 -13.34
CA VAL A 174 20.44 8.48 -12.57
C VAL A 174 19.21 9.35 -12.85
N PHE A 175 18.88 9.53 -14.14
CA PHE A 175 17.73 10.35 -14.53
C PHE A 175 16.40 9.72 -14.09
N CYS A 176 16.30 8.38 -14.14
CA CYS A 176 15.15 7.68 -13.57
C CYS A 176 15.02 7.93 -12.08
N TRP A 177 16.11 7.78 -11.33
CA TRP A 177 16.09 8.00 -9.89
C TRP A 177 15.68 9.44 -9.56
N LEU A 178 16.28 10.44 -10.20
CA LEU A 178 15.93 11.86 -10.00
C LEU A 178 14.46 12.13 -10.38
N GLY A 179 14.01 11.65 -11.54
CA GLY A 179 12.65 11.88 -12.02
C GLY A 179 11.60 11.23 -11.14
N VAL A 180 11.84 10.00 -10.67
CA VAL A 180 10.96 9.28 -9.73
C VAL A 180 10.92 10.00 -8.38
N THR A 181 12.08 10.42 -7.87
CA THR A 181 12.17 11.16 -6.60
C THR A 181 11.41 12.50 -6.66
N ILE A 182 11.55 13.25 -7.75
CA ILE A 182 10.81 14.51 -7.94
C ILE A 182 9.30 14.23 -8.00
N LEU A 183 8.89 13.19 -8.74
CA LEU A 183 7.48 12.79 -8.81
C LEU A 183 6.95 12.37 -7.43
N GLU A 184 7.73 11.62 -6.66
CA GLU A 184 7.35 11.20 -5.30
C GLU A 184 7.13 12.39 -4.38
N PHE A 185 8.07 13.36 -4.34
CA PHE A 185 7.88 14.59 -3.57
C PHE A 185 6.65 15.39 -4.01
N PHE A 186 6.43 15.47 -5.32
CA PHE A 186 5.24 16.12 -5.87
C PHE A 186 3.95 15.41 -5.39
N LEU A 187 3.92 14.08 -5.44
CA LEU A 187 2.77 13.29 -4.98
C LEU A 187 2.55 13.44 -3.46
N ILE A 188 3.60 13.42 -2.65
CA ILE A 188 3.51 13.66 -1.20
C ILE A 188 2.92 15.05 -0.92
N PHE A 189 3.35 16.07 -1.66
CA PHE A 189 2.83 17.43 -1.51
C PHE A 189 1.36 17.55 -1.93
N ILE A 190 0.98 16.89 -3.04
CA ILE A 190 -0.38 17.01 -3.59
C ILE A 190 -1.38 16.06 -2.91
N ALA A 191 -0.90 14.99 -2.25
CA ALA A 191 -1.75 13.99 -1.63
C ALA A 191 -2.78 14.57 -0.65
N PRO A 192 -2.45 15.43 0.32
CA PRO A 192 -3.43 16.00 1.25
C PRO A 192 -4.40 16.97 0.58
N ILE A 193 -4.02 17.56 -0.55
CA ILE A 193 -4.81 18.61 -1.22
C ILE A 193 -5.79 18.02 -2.24
N VAL A 194 -5.38 16.97 -2.96
CA VAL A 194 -6.14 16.41 -4.08
C VAL A 194 -6.54 14.95 -3.79
N ILE A 195 -5.57 14.10 -3.42
CA ILE A 195 -5.82 12.65 -3.32
C ILE A 195 -6.71 12.33 -2.11
N MET A 196 -6.38 12.84 -0.92
CA MET A 196 -7.17 12.54 0.28
C MET A 196 -8.63 12.99 0.18
N PRO A 197 -8.98 14.18 -0.37
CA PRO A 197 -10.38 14.58 -0.54
C PRO A 197 -11.20 13.73 -1.51
N LEU A 198 -10.57 12.97 -2.42
CA LEU A 198 -11.27 12.02 -3.29
C LEU A 198 -11.89 10.85 -2.52
N PHE A 199 -11.27 10.47 -1.40
CA PHE A 199 -11.68 9.32 -0.58
C PHE A 199 -12.39 9.74 0.70
N ASN A 200 -12.10 10.93 1.23
CA ASN A 200 -12.56 11.37 2.54
C ASN A 200 -13.19 12.76 2.47
N LYS A 201 -14.22 12.98 3.28
CA LYS A 201 -14.81 14.31 3.48
C LYS A 201 -14.12 14.99 4.65
N PHE A 202 -13.49 16.12 4.39
CA PHE A 202 -12.89 16.98 5.40
C PHE A 202 -13.90 18.04 5.85
N ILE A 203 -14.24 18.03 7.13
CA ILE A 203 -15.13 19.00 7.73
C ILE A 203 -14.29 19.84 8.72
N PRO A 204 -14.31 21.19 8.67
CA PRO A 204 -13.61 22.00 9.65
C PRO A 204 -14.00 21.58 11.07
N LEU A 205 -13.01 21.52 11.97
CA LEU A 205 -13.27 21.21 13.37
C LEU A 205 -14.06 22.38 13.98
N GLU A 206 -15.21 22.05 14.60
CA GLU A 206 -16.10 23.01 15.24
C GLU A 206 -15.39 23.71 16.40
N GLU A 207 -15.84 24.92 16.72
CA GLU A 207 -15.34 25.65 17.87
C GLU A 207 -15.70 24.88 19.13
N GLY A 208 -14.72 24.68 20.00
CA GLY A 208 -14.87 23.93 21.24
C GLY A 208 -13.54 23.71 21.96
N GLU A 209 -13.63 23.10 23.11
CA GLU A 209 -12.49 22.86 24.02
C GLU A 209 -11.35 22.10 23.33
N LEU A 210 -11.66 21.09 22.50
CA LEU A 210 -10.67 20.32 21.76
C LEU A 210 -9.88 21.20 20.79
N LYS A 211 -10.59 22.07 20.00
CA LYS A 211 -9.94 22.96 19.05
C LYS A 211 -9.03 23.96 19.74
N GLN A 212 -9.51 24.55 20.84
CA GLN A 212 -8.72 25.47 21.64
C GLN A 212 -7.47 24.80 22.24
N SER A 213 -7.61 23.59 22.79
CA SER A 213 -6.50 22.82 23.34
C SER A 213 -5.43 22.54 22.28
N ILE A 214 -5.84 22.13 21.07
CA ILE A 214 -4.90 21.88 19.97
C ILE A 214 -4.21 23.19 19.54
N GLN A 215 -4.96 24.29 19.43
CA GLN A 215 -4.40 25.60 19.05
C GLN A 215 -3.40 26.09 20.10
N THR A 216 -3.75 26.01 21.37
CA THR A 216 -2.86 26.40 22.49
C THR A 216 -1.57 25.59 22.48
N TYR A 217 -1.69 24.27 22.32
CA TYR A 217 -0.51 23.39 22.21
C TYR A 217 0.36 23.76 21.02
N ALA A 218 -0.23 23.92 19.83
CA ALA A 218 0.51 24.31 18.63
C ALA A 218 1.23 25.65 18.79
N GLN A 219 0.57 26.64 19.42
CA GLN A 219 1.18 27.94 19.74
C GLN A 219 2.36 27.80 20.71
N SER A 220 2.22 26.97 21.75
CA SER A 220 3.30 26.72 22.71
C SER A 220 4.56 26.10 22.07
N GLN A 221 4.37 25.37 20.96
CA GLN A 221 5.45 24.75 20.19
C GLN A 221 5.89 25.57 18.98
N ASN A 222 5.41 26.82 18.82
CA ASN A 222 5.65 27.67 17.66
C ASN A 222 5.28 27.00 16.31
N PHE A 223 4.27 26.12 16.32
CA PHE A 223 3.80 25.42 15.15
C PHE A 223 2.69 26.19 14.45
N LYS A 224 2.86 26.51 13.16
CA LYS A 224 1.86 27.22 12.36
C LYS A 224 0.78 26.27 11.86
N LEU A 225 -0.43 26.35 12.41
CA LEU A 225 -1.59 25.62 11.91
C LEU A 225 -2.21 26.33 10.71
N LYS A 226 -2.42 25.61 9.60
CA LYS A 226 -3.18 26.11 8.44
C LYS A 226 -4.68 25.83 8.56
N GLY A 227 -5.08 24.84 9.36
CA GLY A 227 -6.47 24.47 9.62
C GLY A 227 -6.55 23.21 10.47
N LEU A 228 -7.71 23.00 11.09
CA LEU A 228 -8.06 21.79 11.85
C LEU A 228 -9.32 21.21 11.25
N PHE A 229 -9.26 19.96 10.84
CA PHE A 229 -10.36 19.25 10.19
C PHE A 229 -10.62 17.92 10.88
N LYS A 230 -11.87 17.48 10.90
CA LYS A 230 -12.28 16.10 11.20
C LYS A 230 -12.59 15.37 9.90
N MET A 231 -12.29 14.09 9.87
CA MET A 231 -12.47 13.19 8.73
C MET A 231 -13.44 12.06 9.10
#